data_a2c9888d337f33473dd0eff69d30779f
#
_entry.id   a2c9888d337f33473dd0eff69d30779f
#
_cell.length_a   1.000
_cell.length_b   1.000
_cell.length_c   1.000
_cell.angle_alpha   90.00
_cell.angle_beta   90.00
_cell.angle_gamma   90.00
#
_symmetry.space_group_name_H-M   'P 1'
#
loop_
_entity.id
_entity.type
_entity.pdbx_description
1 polymer ?
#
loop_
_entity_poly.entity_id
_entity_poly.type
_entity_poly.pdbx_seq_one_letter_code
_entity_poly.pdbx_strand_id
1 'polypeptide(L)'
;MREAFICDGIRTPIGRYGGALSGVRADDLAAIPLRELLVRNPRLDAECIDDVILGCANQAGEDNRNVARMATLLAGLPQSVSGTTINRLCGSGLDALGFAARAIKAGDGDLLIAGGVESMSRAPFVMGKATSAFSRQAEMFDTTIGWRFVNPLMAQQFGTDSMPETAENVAELLK
;
A
#
# COMPACT_ATOMS: atom_id res chain seq x y z
N MET A 1 -23.47 7.49 18.43
CA MET A 1 -22.39 7.22 17.46
C MET A 1 -21.92 5.80 17.76
N ARG A 2 -21.82 4.93 16.75
CA ARG A 2 -21.31 3.56 16.96
C ARG A 2 -19.85 3.62 17.40
N GLU A 3 -19.40 2.62 18.15
CA GLU A 3 -18.00 2.45 18.49
C GLU A 3 -17.36 1.47 17.47
N ALA A 4 -16.07 1.66 17.17
CA ALA A 4 -15.30 0.77 16.34
C ALA A 4 -14.23 0.09 17.22
N PHE A 5 -14.14 -1.23 17.12
CA PHE A 5 -13.24 -2.06 17.90
C PHE A 5 -12.25 -2.79 17.00
N ILE A 6 -11.02 -2.96 17.47
CA ILE A 6 -10.04 -3.86 16.84
C ILE A 6 -10.25 -5.24 17.47
N CYS A 7 -10.69 -6.22 16.66
CA CYS A 7 -11.03 -7.55 17.14
C CYS A 7 -9.87 -8.55 17.03
N ASP A 8 -9.06 -8.42 15.99
CA ASP A 8 -7.88 -9.26 15.75
C ASP A 8 -6.86 -8.47 14.91
N GLY A 9 -5.62 -8.94 14.87
CA GLY A 9 -4.57 -8.36 14.05
C GLY A 9 -3.42 -9.34 13.83
N ILE A 10 -2.89 -9.32 12.61
CA ILE A 10 -1.75 -10.15 12.21
C ILE A 10 -0.89 -9.43 11.17
N ARG A 11 0.36 -9.77 11.12
CA ARG A 11 1.30 -9.29 10.11
C ARG A 11 2.27 -10.39 9.69
N THR A 12 2.85 -10.25 8.51
CA THR A 12 4.03 -11.00 8.11
C THR A 12 5.28 -10.47 8.85
N PRO A 13 6.39 -11.21 8.87
CA PRO A 13 7.68 -10.62 9.23
C PRO A 13 7.98 -9.39 8.37
N ILE A 14 8.71 -8.42 8.93
CA ILE A 14 9.24 -7.28 8.18
C ILE A 14 10.51 -7.75 7.48
N GLY A 15 10.48 -7.88 6.16
CA GLY A 15 11.63 -8.22 5.35
C GLY A 15 12.53 -7.00 5.10
N ARG A 16 13.84 -7.22 5.07
CA ARG A 16 14.77 -6.21 4.57
C ARG A 16 14.71 -6.16 3.03
N TYR A 17 15.14 -5.04 2.44
CA TYR A 17 15.34 -4.92 1.01
C TYR A 17 16.26 -6.05 0.47
N GLY A 18 15.84 -6.69 -0.63
CA GLY A 18 16.56 -7.82 -1.22
C GLY A 18 16.65 -9.07 -0.34
N GLY A 19 15.90 -9.13 0.77
CA GLY A 19 15.95 -10.24 1.73
C GLY A 19 14.97 -11.37 1.41
N ALA A 20 14.62 -12.15 2.44
CA ALA A 20 13.84 -13.38 2.30
C ALA A 20 12.48 -13.23 1.63
N LEU A 21 11.84 -12.06 1.73
CA LEU A 21 10.54 -11.78 1.12
C LEU A 21 10.64 -11.17 -0.29
N SER A 22 11.84 -10.93 -0.81
CA SER A 22 12.03 -10.30 -2.13
C SER A 22 11.49 -11.12 -3.29
N GLY A 23 11.38 -12.45 -3.13
CA GLY A 23 10.78 -13.35 -4.12
C GLY A 23 9.26 -13.41 -4.10
N VAL A 24 8.62 -12.81 -3.08
CA VAL A 24 7.15 -12.86 -2.91
C VAL A 24 6.52 -11.63 -3.57
N ARG A 25 5.55 -11.83 -4.44
CA ARG A 25 4.79 -10.76 -5.09
C ARG A 25 4.03 -9.92 -4.04
N ALA A 26 3.84 -8.63 -4.30
CA ALA A 26 3.17 -7.75 -3.35
C ALA A 26 1.70 -8.14 -3.11
N ASP A 27 1.00 -8.55 -4.16
CA ASP A 27 -0.39 -9.00 -4.07
C ASP A 27 -0.53 -10.34 -3.30
N ASP A 28 0.39 -11.30 -3.53
CA ASP A 28 0.45 -12.55 -2.76
C ASP A 28 0.82 -12.28 -1.29
N LEU A 29 1.78 -11.39 -1.05
CA LEU A 29 2.20 -11.01 0.31
C LEU A 29 1.04 -10.41 1.10
N ALA A 30 0.23 -9.56 0.47
CA ALA A 30 -0.97 -8.98 1.07
C ALA A 30 -2.06 -10.03 1.36
N ALA A 31 -2.17 -11.07 0.53
CA ALA A 31 -3.16 -12.12 0.71
C ALA A 31 -2.85 -13.04 1.92
N ILE A 32 -1.59 -13.18 2.31
CA ILE A 32 -1.19 -14.04 3.44
C ILE A 32 -1.89 -13.65 4.75
N PRO A 33 -1.79 -12.41 5.26
CA PRO A 33 -2.47 -12.03 6.49
C PRO A 33 -4.00 -12.08 6.39
N LEU A 34 -4.57 -11.78 5.22
CA LEU A 34 -6.02 -11.89 5.02
C LEU A 34 -6.50 -13.33 5.20
N ARG A 35 -5.81 -14.28 4.57
CA ARG A 35 -6.10 -15.71 4.70
C ARG A 35 -5.94 -16.19 6.15
N GLU A 36 -4.88 -15.76 6.80
CA GLU A 36 -4.61 -16.17 8.17
C GLU A 36 -5.65 -15.61 9.17
N LEU A 37 -6.18 -14.42 8.95
CA LEU A 37 -7.29 -13.89 9.75
C LEU A 37 -8.52 -14.81 9.67
N LEU A 38 -8.85 -15.33 8.49
CA LEU A 38 -9.96 -16.28 8.33
C LEU A 38 -9.68 -17.62 9.05
N VAL A 39 -8.47 -18.15 8.94
CA VAL A 39 -8.04 -19.38 9.62
C VAL A 39 -8.15 -19.23 11.15
N ARG A 40 -7.74 -18.11 11.69
CA ARG A 40 -7.78 -17.80 13.13
C ARG A 40 -9.20 -17.57 13.64
N ASN A 41 -10.11 -17.17 12.78
CA ASN A 41 -11.49 -16.87 13.11
C ASN A 41 -12.49 -17.80 12.39
N PRO A 42 -12.46 -19.13 12.63
CA PRO A 42 -13.20 -20.13 11.84
C PRO A 42 -14.73 -20.04 12.01
N ARG A 43 -15.22 -19.26 12.96
CA ARG A 43 -16.65 -18.99 13.15
C ARG A 43 -17.14 -17.76 12.42
N LEU A 44 -16.22 -16.99 11.81
CA LEU A 44 -16.56 -15.82 11.03
C LEU A 44 -17.10 -16.26 9.67
N ASP A 45 -18.29 -15.81 9.33
CA ASP A 45 -18.78 -15.88 7.97
C ASP A 45 -18.10 -14.76 7.14
N ALA A 46 -17.30 -15.17 6.19
CA ALA A 46 -16.56 -14.22 5.35
C ALA A 46 -17.48 -13.35 4.47
N GLU A 47 -18.71 -13.77 4.21
CA GLU A 47 -19.71 -12.96 3.50
C GLU A 47 -20.16 -11.72 4.30
N CYS A 48 -19.93 -11.73 5.63
CA CYS A 48 -20.21 -10.57 6.49
C CYS A 48 -19.15 -9.48 6.46
N ILE A 49 -18.05 -9.68 5.72
CA ILE A 49 -17.01 -8.66 5.57
C ILE A 49 -17.45 -7.66 4.50
N ASP A 50 -17.64 -6.40 4.91
CA ASP A 50 -18.15 -5.34 4.04
C ASP A 50 -17.07 -4.83 3.08
N ASP A 51 -15.84 -4.63 3.55
CA ASP A 51 -14.74 -4.12 2.71
C ASP A 51 -13.36 -4.52 3.28
N VAL A 52 -12.37 -4.58 2.38
CA VAL A 52 -10.95 -4.73 2.70
C VAL A 52 -10.21 -3.47 2.26
N ILE A 53 -9.73 -2.68 3.20
CA ILE A 53 -9.02 -1.43 2.92
C ILE A 53 -7.53 -1.62 3.18
N LEU A 54 -6.70 -1.58 2.15
CA LEU A 54 -5.25 -1.68 2.29
C LEU A 54 -4.54 -0.41 1.84
N GLY A 55 -3.59 0.02 2.65
CA GLY A 55 -2.63 1.05 2.27
C GLY A 55 -1.53 0.48 1.38
N CYS A 56 -1.21 1.18 0.29
CA CYS A 56 -0.07 0.89 -0.56
C CYS A 56 0.41 2.18 -1.22
N ALA A 57 1.69 2.49 -1.13
CA ALA A 57 2.23 3.76 -1.61
C ALA A 57 2.72 3.68 -3.07
N ASN A 58 3.43 2.64 -3.45
CA ASN A 58 4.06 2.58 -4.76
C ASN A 58 3.04 2.42 -5.90
N GLN A 59 2.31 1.34 -5.92
CA GLN A 59 1.26 1.01 -6.90
C GLN A 59 1.73 1.05 -8.37
N ALA A 60 3.02 0.91 -8.61
CA ALA A 60 3.61 0.99 -9.95
C ALA A 60 3.87 -0.38 -10.60
N GLY A 61 3.90 -1.45 -9.82
CA GLY A 61 4.21 -2.80 -10.25
C GLY A 61 3.07 -3.79 -10.02
N GLU A 62 3.37 -4.89 -9.36
CA GLU A 62 2.43 -5.98 -9.03
C GLU A 62 1.32 -5.53 -8.08
N ASP A 63 1.52 -4.43 -7.41
CA ASP A 63 0.62 -3.72 -6.50
C ASP A 63 -0.31 -2.72 -7.22
N ASN A 64 -0.26 -2.66 -8.55
CA ASN A 64 -1.21 -1.85 -9.32
C ASN A 64 -2.61 -2.47 -9.34
N ARG A 65 -3.57 -1.78 -9.94
CA ARG A 65 -4.96 -2.25 -10.11
C ARG A 65 -5.68 -2.63 -8.82
N ASN A 66 -5.52 -1.81 -7.78
CA ASN A 66 -6.20 -2.02 -6.52
C ASN A 66 -5.71 -3.31 -5.81
N VAL A 67 -4.51 -3.25 -5.25
CA VAL A 67 -3.88 -4.40 -4.57
C VAL A 67 -4.76 -4.98 -3.45
N ALA A 68 -5.58 -4.17 -2.78
CA ALA A 68 -6.53 -4.64 -1.78
C ALA A 68 -7.52 -5.63 -2.39
N ARG A 69 -8.12 -5.30 -3.54
CA ARG A 69 -9.04 -6.20 -4.23
C ARG A 69 -8.34 -7.46 -4.74
N MET A 70 -7.12 -7.34 -5.29
CA MET A 70 -6.34 -8.50 -5.71
C MET A 70 -6.05 -9.43 -4.53
N ALA A 71 -5.59 -8.89 -3.42
CA ALA A 71 -5.31 -9.65 -2.20
C ALA A 71 -6.56 -10.33 -1.63
N THR A 72 -7.70 -9.65 -1.63
CA THR A 72 -8.98 -10.20 -1.20
C THR A 72 -9.33 -11.47 -1.97
N LEU A 73 -9.26 -11.41 -3.29
CA LEU A 73 -9.53 -12.56 -4.16
C LEU A 73 -8.50 -13.67 -4.01
N LEU A 74 -7.21 -13.34 -3.94
CA LEU A 74 -6.11 -14.29 -3.75
C LEU A 74 -6.15 -14.97 -2.38
N ALA A 75 -6.68 -14.29 -1.38
CA ALA A 75 -6.88 -14.87 -0.04
C ALA A 75 -8.04 -15.86 0.01
N GLY A 76 -8.90 -15.88 -1.00
CA GLY A 76 -10.06 -16.75 -1.06
C GLY A 76 -11.30 -16.19 -0.36
N LEU A 77 -11.35 -14.87 -0.12
CA LEU A 77 -12.58 -14.23 0.34
C LEU A 77 -13.65 -14.28 -0.75
N PRO A 78 -14.94 -14.21 -0.38
CA PRO A 78 -16.04 -14.15 -1.33
C PRO A 78 -15.89 -13.00 -2.35
N GLN A 79 -16.39 -13.19 -3.56
CA GLN A 79 -16.35 -12.15 -4.59
C GLN A 79 -17.23 -10.93 -4.27
N SER A 80 -18.19 -11.11 -3.38
CA SER A 80 -19.04 -10.04 -2.82
C SER A 80 -18.24 -9.03 -2.00
N VAL A 81 -17.17 -9.47 -1.30
CA VAL A 81 -16.34 -8.62 -0.46
C VAL A 81 -15.55 -7.64 -1.33
N SER A 82 -15.80 -6.36 -1.17
CA SER A 82 -15.08 -5.31 -1.90
C SER A 82 -13.64 -5.13 -1.40
N GLY A 83 -12.84 -4.34 -2.12
CA GLY A 83 -11.50 -3.99 -1.71
C GLY A 83 -11.11 -2.61 -2.22
N THR A 84 -10.49 -1.82 -1.38
CA THR A 84 -10.07 -0.44 -1.68
C THR A 84 -8.61 -0.22 -1.29
N THR A 85 -7.82 0.29 -2.23
CA THR A 85 -6.44 0.67 -1.96
C THR A 85 -6.35 2.18 -1.75
N ILE A 86 -5.72 2.60 -0.66
CA ILE A 86 -5.52 4.00 -0.34
C ILE A 86 -4.04 4.33 -0.27
N ASN A 87 -3.71 5.60 -0.50
CA ASN A 87 -2.34 6.09 -0.47
C ASN A 87 -2.24 7.39 0.34
N ARG A 88 -1.51 7.32 1.45
CA ARG A 88 -1.00 8.46 2.22
C ARG A 88 0.49 8.23 2.51
N LEU A 89 1.25 7.78 1.49
CA LEU A 89 2.65 7.42 1.59
C LEU A 89 2.91 6.46 2.79
N CYS A 90 3.90 6.74 3.63
CA CYS A 90 4.25 5.90 4.78
C CYS A 90 3.12 5.73 5.82
N GLY A 91 2.11 6.60 5.82
CA GLY A 91 0.94 6.55 6.71
C GLY A 91 -0.24 5.75 6.16
N SER A 92 -0.12 5.15 4.97
CA SER A 92 -1.25 4.53 4.27
C SER A 92 -1.93 3.40 5.07
N GLY A 93 -1.16 2.55 5.72
CA GLY A 93 -1.72 1.47 6.55
C GLY A 93 -2.50 1.97 7.76
N LEU A 94 -1.98 3.00 8.44
CA LEU A 94 -2.69 3.65 9.56
C LEU A 94 -3.95 4.38 9.08
N ASP A 95 -3.86 5.01 7.91
CA ASP A 95 -5.01 5.71 7.32
C ASP A 95 -6.12 4.73 6.90
N ALA A 96 -5.74 3.54 6.40
CA ALA A 96 -6.69 2.45 6.12
C ALA A 96 -7.49 2.06 7.37
N LEU A 97 -6.81 1.91 8.51
CA LEU A 97 -7.45 1.65 9.79
C LEU A 97 -8.40 2.79 10.21
N GLY A 98 -7.98 4.03 10.00
CA GLY A 98 -8.81 5.21 10.25
C GLY A 98 -10.04 5.27 9.35
N PHE A 99 -9.95 4.87 8.07
CA PHE A 99 -11.08 4.79 7.15
C PHE A 99 -12.08 3.72 7.61
N ALA A 100 -11.62 2.51 7.92
CA ALA A 100 -12.47 1.44 8.43
C ALA A 100 -13.21 1.85 9.72
N ALA A 101 -12.50 2.46 10.66
CA ALA A 101 -13.11 2.94 11.91
C ALA A 101 -14.18 4.03 11.66
N ARG A 102 -13.95 4.94 10.70
CA ARG A 102 -14.93 5.96 10.30
C ARG A 102 -16.15 5.35 9.64
N ALA A 103 -15.97 4.36 8.74
CA ALA A 103 -17.06 3.65 8.09
C ALA A 103 -17.98 2.97 9.11
N ILE A 104 -17.41 2.24 10.09
CA ILE A 104 -18.18 1.63 11.19
C ILE A 104 -18.94 2.69 12.01
N LYS A 105 -18.29 3.79 12.37
CA LYS A 105 -18.92 4.87 13.14
C LYS A 105 -20.03 5.59 12.38
N ALA A 106 -19.89 5.70 11.05
CA ALA A 106 -20.91 6.27 10.17
C ALA A 106 -22.08 5.31 9.93
N GLY A 107 -21.87 4.01 10.08
CA GLY A 107 -22.85 2.98 9.80
C GLY A 107 -22.82 2.46 8.36
N ASP A 108 -21.72 2.73 7.66
CA ASP A 108 -21.52 2.28 6.26
C ASP A 108 -21.08 0.81 6.19
N GLY A 109 -20.69 0.22 7.32
CA GLY A 109 -20.33 -1.18 7.45
C GLY A 109 -20.24 -1.59 8.91
N ASP A 110 -20.26 -2.89 9.16
CA ASP A 110 -20.19 -3.48 10.50
C ASP A 110 -18.88 -4.24 10.74
N LEU A 111 -18.29 -4.82 9.69
CA LEU A 111 -17.06 -5.59 9.76
C LEU A 111 -16.14 -5.28 8.57
N LEU A 112 -14.97 -4.72 8.84
CA LEU A 112 -13.99 -4.37 7.82
C LEU A 112 -12.61 -4.96 8.18
N ILE A 113 -11.82 -5.27 7.16
CA ILE A 113 -10.40 -5.57 7.32
C ILE A 113 -9.61 -4.35 6.85
N ALA A 114 -8.66 -3.90 7.67
CA ALA A 114 -7.80 -2.78 7.33
C ALA A 114 -6.32 -3.11 7.58
N GLY A 115 -5.45 -2.66 6.70
CA GLY A 115 -4.02 -2.91 6.81
C GLY A 115 -3.23 -2.25 5.70
N GLY A 116 -2.17 -2.92 5.25
CA GLY A 116 -1.38 -2.42 4.13
C GLY A 116 -0.32 -3.42 3.67
N VAL A 117 0.25 -3.14 2.53
CA VAL A 117 1.35 -3.90 1.95
C VAL A 117 2.30 -2.96 1.21
N GLU A 118 3.60 -3.25 1.31
CA GLU A 118 4.61 -2.58 0.51
C GLU A 118 5.76 -3.55 0.23
N SER A 119 6.19 -3.66 -1.01
CA SER A 119 7.37 -4.43 -1.38
C SER A 119 8.37 -3.55 -2.13
N MET A 120 9.27 -2.92 -1.42
CA MET A 120 10.32 -2.09 -2.02
C MET A 120 11.29 -2.90 -2.88
N SER A 121 11.51 -4.17 -2.56
CA SER A 121 12.38 -5.06 -3.34
C SER A 121 11.83 -5.36 -4.74
N ARG A 122 10.51 -5.27 -4.92
CA ARG A 122 9.83 -5.55 -6.18
C ARG A 122 9.27 -4.30 -6.87
N ALA A 123 9.64 -3.14 -6.35
CA ALA A 123 9.32 -1.87 -6.99
C ALA A 123 9.94 -1.83 -8.40
N PRO A 124 9.15 -1.58 -9.46
CA PRO A 124 9.64 -1.69 -10.82
C PRO A 124 10.41 -0.44 -11.27
N PHE A 125 11.16 -0.61 -12.33
CA PHE A 125 11.56 0.52 -13.16
C PHE A 125 10.37 1.00 -13.99
N VAL A 126 10.24 2.32 -14.14
CA VAL A 126 9.19 2.94 -14.96
C VAL A 126 9.80 3.95 -15.93
N MET A 127 9.18 4.05 -17.09
CA MET A 127 9.60 4.94 -18.16
C MET A 127 8.39 5.71 -18.70
N GLY A 128 8.54 7.02 -18.85
CA GLY A 128 7.54 7.86 -19.50
C GLY A 128 7.46 7.58 -21.00
N LYS A 129 6.32 7.90 -21.61
CA LYS A 129 6.21 7.89 -23.06
C LYS A 129 6.96 9.09 -23.64
N ALA A 130 7.53 8.91 -24.82
CA ALA A 130 8.15 9.99 -25.56
C ALA A 130 7.14 11.13 -25.82
N THR A 131 7.59 12.37 -25.66
CA THR A 131 6.79 13.57 -25.88
C THR A 131 6.86 14.07 -27.34
N SER A 132 7.77 13.52 -28.14
CA SER A 132 7.94 13.82 -29.55
C SER A 132 8.04 12.55 -30.40
N ALA A 133 7.64 12.64 -31.65
CA ALA A 133 7.79 11.54 -32.61
C ALA A 133 9.29 11.26 -32.83
N PHE A 134 9.64 9.99 -33.02
CA PHE A 134 10.99 9.52 -33.28
C PHE A 134 12.04 9.94 -32.23
N SER A 135 11.61 10.14 -30.98
CA SER A 135 12.53 10.45 -29.88
C SER A 135 13.63 9.40 -29.79
N ARG A 136 14.87 9.84 -29.59
CA ARG A 136 16.04 9.01 -29.36
C ARG A 136 16.48 9.02 -27.89
N GLN A 137 15.67 9.62 -27.02
CA GLN A 137 15.93 9.72 -25.59
C GLN A 137 14.81 9.00 -24.83
N ALA A 138 15.19 8.27 -23.79
CA ALA A 138 14.30 7.64 -22.84
C ALA A 138 14.93 7.78 -21.45
N GLU A 139 14.14 8.16 -20.48
CA GLU A 139 14.52 8.24 -19.08
C GLU A 139 13.78 7.17 -18.32
N MET A 140 14.52 6.40 -17.51
CA MET A 140 13.98 5.29 -16.69
C MET A 140 14.21 5.61 -15.22
N PHE A 141 13.17 5.45 -14.41
CA PHE A 141 13.19 5.71 -12.97
C PHE A 141 13.05 4.42 -12.19
N ASP A 142 13.90 4.23 -11.19
CA ASP A 142 13.69 3.21 -10.15
C ASP A 142 12.62 3.73 -9.18
N THR A 143 11.57 2.96 -8.94
CA THR A 143 10.48 3.37 -8.04
C THR A 143 10.65 2.87 -6.61
N THR A 144 11.80 2.28 -6.29
CA THR A 144 12.10 1.74 -4.94
C THR A 144 12.04 2.83 -3.88
N ILE A 145 12.67 3.97 -4.14
CA ILE A 145 12.73 5.13 -3.23
C ILE A 145 12.90 6.42 -4.03
N GLY A 146 12.45 7.52 -3.44
CA GLY A 146 12.56 8.84 -4.05
C GLY A 146 11.44 9.13 -5.06
N TRP A 147 11.64 10.20 -5.80
CA TRP A 147 10.67 10.73 -6.74
C TRP A 147 10.89 10.19 -8.16
N ARG A 148 9.80 10.06 -8.90
CA ARG A 148 9.78 9.79 -10.33
C ARG A 148 8.83 10.76 -11.02
N PHE A 149 9.07 11.09 -12.28
CA PHE A 149 8.24 12.03 -13.05
C PHE A 149 8.04 13.35 -12.31
N VAL A 150 9.15 13.93 -11.84
CA VAL A 150 9.14 15.12 -11.00
C VAL A 150 8.45 16.28 -11.71
N ASN A 151 7.46 16.87 -11.05
CA ASN A 151 6.86 18.12 -11.49
C ASN A 151 7.84 19.29 -11.19
N PRO A 152 8.26 20.06 -12.19
CA PRO A 152 9.24 21.14 -11.99
C PRO A 152 8.79 22.20 -10.97
N LEU A 153 7.49 22.50 -10.89
CA LEU A 153 6.97 23.47 -9.92
C LEU A 153 7.04 22.90 -8.49
N MET A 154 6.78 21.61 -8.31
CA MET A 154 6.96 20.95 -7.01
C MET A 154 8.41 21.00 -6.56
N ALA A 155 9.34 20.67 -7.46
CA ALA A 155 10.77 20.71 -7.16
C ALA A 155 11.21 22.13 -6.76
N GLN A 156 10.74 23.14 -7.48
CA GLN A 156 11.08 24.54 -7.23
C GLN A 156 10.52 25.07 -5.90
N GLN A 157 9.27 24.70 -5.56
CA GLN A 157 8.58 25.27 -4.40
C GLN A 157 8.85 24.51 -3.10
N PHE A 158 9.01 23.22 -3.17
CA PHE A 158 9.02 22.34 -1.99
C PHE A 158 10.23 21.41 -1.91
N GLY A 159 11.01 21.31 -2.98
CA GLY A 159 12.06 20.30 -3.10
C GLY A 159 11.50 18.89 -3.37
N THR A 160 12.38 17.98 -3.71
CA THR A 160 12.04 16.56 -3.98
C THR A 160 13.11 15.61 -3.42
N ASP A 161 13.71 16.00 -2.31
CA ASP A 161 14.73 15.21 -1.63
C ASP A 161 14.18 13.84 -1.21
N SER A 162 14.99 12.82 -1.31
CA SER A 162 14.66 11.52 -0.77
C SER A 162 14.62 11.57 0.76
N MET A 163 13.95 10.60 1.40
CA MET A 163 13.90 10.56 2.87
C MET A 163 15.28 10.46 3.54
N PRO A 164 16.26 9.69 3.01
CA PRO A 164 17.61 9.74 3.54
C PRO A 164 18.27 11.13 3.44
N GLU A 165 18.12 11.81 2.31
CA GLU A 165 18.65 13.16 2.12
C GLU A 165 17.96 14.18 3.04
N THR A 166 16.65 14.09 3.20
CA THR A 166 15.90 14.89 4.19
C THR A 166 16.42 14.68 5.61
N ALA A 167 16.73 13.43 5.98
CA ALA A 167 17.29 13.13 7.29
C ALA A 167 18.69 13.76 7.49
N GLU A 168 19.54 13.73 6.47
CA GLU A 168 20.86 14.39 6.54
C GLU A 168 20.72 15.92 6.65
N ASN A 169 19.80 16.52 5.88
CA ASN A 169 19.51 17.95 5.96
C ASN A 169 19.05 18.36 7.38
N VAL A 170 18.20 17.55 8.00
CA VAL A 170 17.77 17.79 9.39
C VAL A 170 18.94 17.63 10.37
N ALA A 171 19.80 16.63 10.19
CA ALA A 171 20.96 16.43 11.02
C ALA A 171 21.95 17.60 10.92
N GLU A 172 22.12 18.17 9.75
CA GLU A 172 22.95 19.38 9.55
C GLU A 172 22.34 20.61 10.21
N LEU A 173 21.03 20.79 10.12
CA LEU A 173 20.31 21.93 10.70
C LEU A 173 20.37 21.94 12.23
N LEU A 174 20.49 20.77 12.86
CA LEU A 174 20.47 20.61 14.32
C LEU A 174 21.87 20.52 14.95
N LYS A 175 22.93 20.69 14.19
CA LYS A 175 24.31 20.81 14.71
C LYS A 175 24.54 22.20 15.34
#